data_4d5aae539f43166cb259da913c86378a
#
_entry.id   4d5aae539f43166cb259da913c86378a
#
_cell.length_a   1.000
_cell.length_b   1.000
_cell.length_c   1.000
_cell.angle_alpha   90.00
_cell.angle_beta   90.00
_cell.angle_gamma   90.00
#
_symmetry.space_group_name_H-M   'P 1'
#
loop_
_entity.id
_entity.type
_entity.pdbx_description
1 polymer ?
#
loop_
_entity_poly.entity_id
_entity_poly.type
_entity_poly.pdbx_seq_one_letter_code
_entity_poly.pdbx_strand_id
1 'polypeptide(L)'
;MRVQGGLQPEDWRHWGQFTTFKSNAADLLRRELRGDQRIYCSPLVDPYQPAEERERMMPRILEALIASPPHVFALQTRGPLILRDLGPLRALTQLTRLRVSFSITTNRDEVRRMYEPHCAPIAERLEVVRTLRNAGIETYATLAPLLPCDPEELVRLAIEASGRDLIGDPLHVRGVKPRGATTRGAAFQVSAARGHDEWLDPVFQEHVIRRVEGQAKTLGRSFAAGPSGFARLSV
;
A
#
# COMPACT_ATOMS: atom_id res chain seq x y z
N MET A 1 13.12 7.63 -21.08
CA MET A 1 12.41 7.11 -19.91
C MET A 1 12.77 8.02 -18.73
N ARG A 2 11.83 8.78 -18.15
CA ARG A 2 12.14 9.57 -16.94
C ARG A 2 12.32 8.59 -15.80
N VAL A 3 13.51 8.51 -15.24
CA VAL A 3 13.81 7.69 -14.08
C VAL A 3 13.21 8.39 -12.86
N GLN A 4 12.12 7.83 -12.33
CA GLN A 4 11.52 8.36 -11.11
C GLN A 4 12.48 8.15 -9.94
N GLY A 5 12.75 9.20 -9.19
CA GLY A 5 13.56 9.12 -7.98
C GLY A 5 15.07 9.11 -8.17
N GLY A 6 15.58 9.47 -9.35
CA GLY A 6 17.03 9.53 -9.61
C GLY A 6 17.71 8.17 -9.79
N LEU A 7 16.93 7.07 -9.86
CA LEU A 7 17.45 5.73 -10.11
C LEU A 7 17.91 5.57 -11.55
N GLN A 8 19.08 4.98 -11.76
CA GLN A 8 19.58 4.61 -13.07
C GLN A 8 19.00 3.25 -13.51
N PRO A 9 19.02 2.91 -14.83
CA PRO A 9 18.54 1.60 -15.31
C PRO A 9 19.22 0.41 -14.62
N GLU A 10 20.47 0.53 -14.25
CA GLU A 10 21.28 -0.49 -13.58
C GLU A 10 20.76 -0.76 -12.16
N ASP A 11 20.24 0.25 -11.48
CA ASP A 11 19.75 0.14 -10.10
C ASP A 11 18.57 -0.84 -9.99
N TRP A 12 17.80 -1.01 -11.07
CA TRP A 12 16.69 -1.95 -11.12
C TRP A 12 17.13 -3.42 -11.03
N ARG A 13 18.37 -3.74 -11.38
CA ARG A 13 18.95 -5.07 -11.23
C ARG A 13 19.22 -5.42 -9.77
N HIS A 14 19.45 -4.40 -8.96
CA HIS A 14 19.77 -4.49 -7.53
C HIS A 14 18.60 -4.08 -6.64
N TRP A 15 17.38 -4.11 -7.18
CA TRP A 15 16.18 -3.73 -6.44
C TRP A 15 16.02 -4.55 -5.16
N GLY A 16 15.85 -3.85 -4.03
CA GLY A 16 15.76 -4.45 -2.70
C GLY A 16 17.09 -4.58 -1.96
N GLN A 17 18.22 -4.30 -2.61
CA GLN A 17 19.56 -4.38 -2.00
C GLN A 17 20.07 -3.02 -1.50
N PHE A 18 19.40 -1.94 -1.86
CA PHE A 18 19.74 -0.58 -1.44
C PHE A 18 18.50 0.26 -1.21
N THR A 19 18.66 1.34 -0.46
CA THR A 19 17.63 2.36 -0.25
C THR A 19 18.25 3.74 -0.43
N THR A 20 17.65 4.57 -1.27
CA THR A 20 18.05 5.97 -1.46
C THR A 20 17.02 6.87 -0.79
N PHE A 21 17.46 7.71 0.13
CA PHE A 21 16.63 8.68 0.84
C PHE A 21 16.67 10.05 0.18
N LYS A 22 15.50 10.66 0.00
CA LYS A 22 15.39 12.08 -0.37
C LYS A 22 15.51 12.94 0.88
N SER A 23 16.75 13.12 1.36
CA SER A 23 17.04 13.81 2.63
C SER A 23 16.44 15.21 2.74
N ASN A 24 16.22 15.89 1.60
CA ASN A 24 15.63 17.23 1.52
C ASN A 24 14.10 17.21 1.29
N ALA A 25 13.42 16.07 1.40
CA ALA A 25 11.99 15.96 1.09
C ALA A 25 11.14 16.90 1.96
N ALA A 26 11.38 16.95 3.26
CA ALA A 26 10.65 17.84 4.16
C ALA A 26 10.87 19.32 3.84
N ASP A 27 12.09 19.73 3.45
CA ASP A 27 12.41 21.10 3.08
C ASP A 27 11.77 21.49 1.75
N LEU A 28 11.71 20.57 0.79
CA LEU A 28 11.00 20.77 -0.45
C LEU A 28 9.49 20.95 -0.19
N LEU A 29 8.90 20.11 0.65
CA LEU A 29 7.51 20.24 1.04
C LEU A 29 7.22 21.61 1.66
N ARG A 30 8.01 22.06 2.64
CA ARG A 30 7.82 23.38 3.27
C ARG A 30 7.84 24.54 2.28
N ARG A 31 8.61 24.43 1.18
CA ARG A 31 8.69 25.46 0.14
C ARG A 31 7.60 25.39 -0.91
N GLU A 32 7.12 24.18 -1.23
CA GLU A 32 6.32 23.93 -2.43
C GLU A 32 4.89 23.51 -2.13
N LEU A 33 4.56 23.17 -0.86
CA LEU A 33 3.20 22.80 -0.49
C LEU A 33 2.24 23.99 -0.62
N ARG A 34 1.08 23.69 -1.17
CA ARG A 34 -0.06 24.57 -1.27
C ARG A 34 -1.34 23.86 -0.83
N GLY A 35 -2.28 24.61 -0.27
CA GLY A 35 -3.52 24.08 0.28
C GLY A 35 -4.45 23.41 -0.74
N ASP A 36 -4.27 23.67 -2.03
CA ASP A 36 -5.06 23.08 -3.11
C ASP A 36 -4.52 21.74 -3.63
N GLN A 37 -3.32 21.35 -3.20
CA GLN A 37 -2.65 20.16 -3.70
C GLN A 37 -3.24 18.87 -3.14
N ARG A 38 -3.14 17.82 -3.95
CA ARG A 38 -3.42 16.42 -3.58
C ARG A 38 -2.11 15.65 -3.62
N ILE A 39 -1.69 15.18 -2.49
CA ILE A 39 -0.41 14.47 -2.33
C ILE A 39 -0.68 12.98 -2.18
N TYR A 40 -0.06 12.18 -3.03
CA TYR A 40 -0.04 10.73 -2.88
C TYR A 40 1.36 10.29 -2.46
N CYS A 41 1.50 9.87 -1.22
CA CYS A 41 2.76 9.43 -0.65
C CYS A 41 2.95 7.95 -0.88
N SER A 42 3.91 7.67 -1.71
CA SER A 42 4.67 6.46 -1.85
C SER A 42 3.96 5.22 -2.41
N PRO A 43 3.44 5.31 -3.66
CA PRO A 43 2.84 4.15 -4.31
C PRO A 43 3.86 3.10 -4.79
N LEU A 44 5.16 3.40 -4.79
CA LEU A 44 6.20 2.51 -5.34
C LEU A 44 7.16 1.94 -4.30
N VAL A 45 7.45 2.70 -3.25
CA VAL A 45 8.37 2.32 -2.18
C VAL A 45 7.70 2.61 -0.86
N ASP A 46 7.74 1.68 0.09
CA ASP A 46 7.10 1.87 1.40
C ASP A 46 7.81 2.97 2.20
N PRO A 47 7.10 4.02 2.66
CA PRO A 47 7.69 5.08 3.46
C PRO A 47 8.03 4.63 4.88
N TYR A 48 7.44 3.53 5.35
CA TYR A 48 7.69 2.92 6.66
C TYR A 48 8.47 1.61 6.55
N GLN A 49 9.38 1.52 5.58
CA GLN A 49 10.32 0.41 5.50
C GLN A 49 11.31 0.41 6.70
N PRO A 50 12.00 -0.68 7.03
CA PRO A 50 12.84 -0.77 8.23
C PRO A 50 13.88 0.35 8.39
N ALA A 51 14.44 0.83 7.27
CA ALA A 51 15.43 1.92 7.30
C ALA A 51 14.84 3.25 7.82
N GLU A 52 13.52 3.46 7.72
CA GLU A 52 12.84 4.65 8.23
C GLU A 52 12.88 4.75 9.77
N GLU A 53 13.06 3.64 10.47
CA GLU A 53 13.23 3.65 11.93
C GLU A 53 14.44 4.52 12.34
N ARG A 54 15.53 4.38 11.61
CA ARG A 54 16.78 5.14 11.82
C ARG A 54 16.72 6.53 11.19
N GLU A 55 16.28 6.62 9.94
CA GLU A 55 16.34 7.86 9.14
C GLU A 55 15.32 8.91 9.58
N ARG A 56 14.19 8.49 10.16
CA ARG A 56 13.13 9.34 10.70
C ARG A 56 12.69 10.46 9.75
N MET A 57 12.51 10.10 8.48
CA MET A 57 12.08 11.06 7.46
C MET A 57 10.59 11.37 7.56
N MET A 58 9.76 10.35 7.85
CA MET A 58 8.31 10.54 7.95
C MET A 58 7.89 11.53 9.04
N PRO A 59 8.45 11.55 10.26
CA PRO A 59 8.15 12.59 11.23
C PRO A 59 8.36 14.00 10.66
N ARG A 60 9.49 14.26 9.99
CA ARG A 60 9.82 15.57 9.40
C ARG A 60 8.88 15.93 8.24
N ILE A 61 8.45 14.93 7.46
CA ILE A 61 7.46 15.10 6.38
C ILE A 61 6.09 15.45 6.99
N LEU A 62 5.65 14.74 8.03
CA LEU A 62 4.39 15.01 8.70
C LEU A 62 4.37 16.39 9.36
N GLU A 63 5.47 16.82 9.97
CA GLU A 63 5.61 18.19 10.49
C GLU A 63 5.44 19.23 9.39
N ALA A 64 6.05 19.02 8.22
CA ALA A 64 5.90 19.93 7.08
C ALA A 64 4.44 19.96 6.57
N LEU A 65 3.77 18.81 6.51
CA LEU A 65 2.36 18.71 6.12
C LEU A 65 1.43 19.36 7.14
N ILE A 66 1.73 19.29 8.43
CA ILE A 66 0.96 19.97 9.49
C ILE A 66 1.14 21.48 9.39
N ALA A 67 2.35 21.96 9.13
CA ALA A 67 2.65 23.38 8.99
C ALA A 67 2.00 24.01 7.75
N SER A 68 1.84 23.25 6.67
CA SER A 68 1.21 23.69 5.41
C SER A 68 0.36 22.55 4.84
N PRO A 69 -0.89 22.38 5.33
CA PRO A 69 -1.72 21.23 4.96
C PRO A 69 -2.15 21.27 3.49
N PRO A 70 -1.98 20.17 2.72
CA PRO A 70 -2.57 20.05 1.39
C PRO A 70 -4.07 19.78 1.50
N HIS A 71 -4.79 19.85 0.37
CA HIS A 71 -6.21 19.50 0.34
C HIS A 71 -6.45 18.02 0.67
N VAL A 72 -5.63 17.12 0.11
CA VAL A 72 -5.68 15.68 0.37
C VAL A 72 -4.27 15.16 0.58
N PHE A 73 -4.09 14.30 1.59
CA PHE A 73 -2.89 13.50 1.78
C PHE A 73 -3.24 12.02 1.82
N ALA A 74 -2.90 11.29 0.77
CA ALA A 74 -3.03 9.84 0.70
C ALA A 74 -1.66 9.18 1.00
N LEU A 75 -1.63 8.34 2.01
CA LEU A 75 -0.42 7.66 2.48
C LEU A 75 -0.57 6.14 2.28
N GLN A 76 0.31 5.54 1.50
CA GLN A 76 0.31 4.09 1.28
C GLN A 76 1.48 3.43 1.99
N THR A 77 1.20 2.36 2.76
CA THR A 77 2.21 1.57 3.46
C THR A 77 1.73 0.16 3.75
N ARG A 78 2.65 -0.70 4.19
CA ARG A 78 2.40 -2.01 4.82
C ARG A 78 3.22 -2.20 6.09
N GLY A 79 3.94 -1.16 6.50
CA GLY A 79 4.87 -1.18 7.63
C GLY A 79 4.19 -0.81 8.95
N PRO A 80 4.23 -1.68 9.99
CA PRO A 80 3.70 -1.37 11.31
C PRO A 80 4.34 -0.15 11.98
N LEU A 81 5.53 0.24 11.53
CA LEU A 81 6.22 1.44 12.00
C LEU A 81 5.39 2.73 11.86
N ILE A 82 4.33 2.75 11.05
CA ILE A 82 3.39 3.87 10.96
C ILE A 82 2.79 4.23 12.34
N LEU A 83 2.64 3.28 13.25
CA LEU A 83 2.11 3.51 14.59
C LEU A 83 3.01 4.40 15.45
N ARG A 84 4.32 4.49 15.14
CA ARG A 84 5.24 5.45 15.76
C ARG A 84 4.75 6.89 15.59
N ASP A 85 4.14 7.18 14.45
CA ASP A 85 3.75 8.52 14.04
C ASP A 85 2.23 8.77 14.22
N LEU A 86 1.56 7.98 15.07
CA LEU A 86 0.11 8.06 15.31
C LEU A 86 -0.33 9.45 15.79
N GLY A 87 0.45 10.10 16.65
CA GLY A 87 0.16 11.47 17.14
C GLY A 87 0.11 12.50 16.01
N PRO A 88 1.18 12.68 15.23
CA PRO A 88 1.17 13.55 14.06
C PRO A 88 0.10 13.20 13.01
N LEU A 89 -0.16 11.93 12.74
CA LEU A 89 -1.22 11.51 11.83
C LEU A 89 -2.62 11.93 12.34
N ARG A 90 -2.89 11.79 13.64
CA ARG A 90 -4.14 12.30 14.25
C ARG A 90 -4.26 13.80 14.15
N ALA A 91 -3.20 14.56 14.41
CA ALA A 91 -3.20 16.00 14.22
C ALA A 91 -3.52 16.38 12.77
N LEU A 92 -2.92 15.67 11.82
CA LEU A 92 -3.11 15.92 10.40
C LEU A 92 -4.57 15.65 9.94
N THR A 93 -5.31 14.71 10.55
CA THR A 93 -6.73 14.47 10.21
C THR A 93 -7.62 15.68 10.46
N GLN A 94 -7.22 16.61 11.33
CA GLN A 94 -7.96 17.83 11.63
C GLN A 94 -7.70 18.96 10.63
N LEU A 95 -6.64 18.82 9.82
CA LEU A 95 -6.12 19.88 8.95
C LEU A 95 -6.30 19.58 7.46
N THR A 96 -6.33 18.31 7.11
CA THR A 96 -6.44 17.83 5.72
C THR A 96 -7.23 16.54 5.65
N ARG A 97 -7.71 16.19 4.45
CA ARG A 97 -8.29 14.88 4.21
C ARG A 97 -7.17 13.83 4.14
N LEU A 98 -6.80 13.31 5.30
CA LEU A 98 -5.83 12.21 5.41
C LEU A 98 -6.50 10.87 5.11
N ARG A 99 -5.93 10.07 4.21
CA ARG A 99 -6.31 8.69 3.95
C ARG A 99 -5.10 7.78 3.99
N VAL A 100 -5.20 6.72 4.75
CA VAL A 100 -4.17 5.67 4.80
C VAL A 100 -4.63 4.46 4.03
N SER A 101 -3.83 4.03 3.06
CA SER A 101 -3.95 2.76 2.34
C SER A 101 -2.97 1.78 2.94
N PHE A 102 -3.47 0.82 3.72
CA PHE A 102 -2.61 -0.18 4.35
C PHE A 102 -2.75 -1.54 3.65
N SER A 103 -1.67 -2.05 3.10
CA SER A 103 -1.72 -3.26 2.27
C SER A 103 -1.89 -4.53 3.09
N ILE A 104 -2.93 -5.32 2.77
CA ILE A 104 -3.17 -6.68 3.25
C ILE A 104 -3.27 -7.58 2.02
N THR A 105 -2.20 -8.23 1.66
CA THR A 105 -2.03 -8.87 0.35
C THR A 105 -2.51 -10.32 0.29
N THR A 106 -2.63 -10.95 1.45
CA THR A 106 -3.08 -12.35 1.63
C THR A 106 -3.58 -12.52 3.07
N ASN A 107 -4.36 -13.57 3.32
CA ASN A 107 -4.73 -14.01 4.68
C ASN A 107 -3.90 -15.21 5.15
N ARG A 108 -2.93 -15.67 4.35
CA ARG A 108 -2.08 -16.83 4.62
C ARG A 108 -0.65 -16.40 4.95
N ASP A 109 -0.22 -16.62 6.19
CA ASP A 109 1.11 -16.17 6.61
C ASP A 109 2.25 -16.97 5.97
N GLU A 110 2.01 -18.21 5.56
CA GLU A 110 2.95 -18.97 4.73
C GLU A 110 3.15 -18.32 3.35
N VAL A 111 2.11 -17.79 2.72
CA VAL A 111 2.21 -17.06 1.46
C VAL A 111 2.96 -15.74 1.68
N ARG A 112 2.63 -15.01 2.75
CA ARG A 112 3.38 -13.80 3.10
C ARG A 112 4.88 -14.10 3.25
N ARG A 113 5.27 -15.16 3.93
CA ARG A 113 6.70 -15.54 4.07
C ARG A 113 7.38 -15.82 2.73
N MET A 114 6.65 -16.31 1.74
CA MET A 114 7.20 -16.59 0.40
C MET A 114 7.37 -15.33 -0.45
N TYR A 115 6.34 -14.47 -0.48
CA TYR A 115 6.30 -13.31 -1.38
C TYR A 115 6.78 -12.02 -0.72
N GLU A 116 6.60 -11.89 0.58
CA GLU A 116 6.90 -10.69 1.38
C GLU A 116 7.68 -11.08 2.66
N PRO A 117 8.84 -11.75 2.56
CA PRO A 117 9.54 -12.38 3.70
C PRO A 117 9.92 -11.39 4.80
N HIS A 118 10.14 -10.13 4.46
CA HIS A 118 10.53 -9.06 5.38
C HIS A 118 9.36 -8.22 5.89
N CYS A 119 8.12 -8.55 5.50
CA CYS A 119 6.94 -7.86 5.99
C CYS A 119 6.43 -8.49 7.29
N ALA A 120 5.78 -7.69 8.11
CA ALA A 120 5.14 -8.13 9.35
C ALA A 120 4.09 -9.22 9.11
N PRO A 121 3.82 -10.10 10.10
CA PRO A 121 2.74 -11.08 10.05
C PRO A 121 1.39 -10.45 9.73
N ILE A 122 0.51 -11.21 9.07
CA ILE A 122 -0.81 -10.70 8.64
C ILE A 122 -1.65 -10.25 9.85
N ALA A 123 -1.61 -10.99 10.96
CA ALA A 123 -2.33 -10.63 12.18
C ALA A 123 -1.89 -9.26 12.72
N GLU A 124 -0.59 -8.98 12.74
CA GLU A 124 -0.03 -7.69 13.15
C GLU A 124 -0.47 -6.58 12.19
N ARG A 125 -0.44 -6.83 10.89
CA ARG A 125 -0.87 -5.85 9.87
C ARG A 125 -2.36 -5.50 10.01
N LEU A 126 -3.22 -6.48 10.30
CA LEU A 126 -4.63 -6.25 10.59
C LEU A 126 -4.83 -5.43 11.87
N GLU A 127 -4.01 -5.69 12.90
CA GLU A 127 -4.07 -4.91 14.14
C GLU A 127 -3.64 -3.45 13.94
N VAL A 128 -2.65 -3.20 13.08
CA VAL A 128 -2.28 -1.83 12.68
C VAL A 128 -3.48 -1.11 12.04
N VAL A 129 -4.21 -1.77 11.13
CA VAL A 129 -5.41 -1.19 10.50
C VAL A 129 -6.47 -0.85 11.54
N ARG A 130 -6.73 -1.75 12.51
CA ARG A 130 -7.68 -1.51 13.61
C ARG A 130 -7.23 -0.33 14.48
N THR A 131 -5.96 -0.27 14.84
CA THR A 131 -5.38 0.80 15.66
C THR A 131 -5.51 2.16 14.99
N LEU A 132 -5.17 2.27 13.71
CA LEU A 132 -5.33 3.50 12.93
C LEU A 132 -6.80 3.93 12.86
N ARG A 133 -7.70 2.99 12.55
CA ARG A 133 -9.15 3.24 12.53
C ARG A 133 -9.66 3.74 13.89
N ASN A 134 -9.29 3.06 14.98
CA ASN A 134 -9.70 3.42 16.33
C ASN A 134 -9.15 4.80 16.77
N ALA A 135 -8.03 5.21 16.18
CA ALA A 135 -7.47 6.56 16.35
C ALA A 135 -8.20 7.65 15.52
N GLY A 136 -9.24 7.29 14.78
CA GLY A 136 -10.01 8.21 13.93
C GLY A 136 -9.36 8.50 12.57
N ILE A 137 -8.35 7.73 12.17
CA ILE A 137 -7.69 7.91 10.87
C ILE A 137 -8.45 7.12 9.81
N GLU A 138 -8.80 7.78 8.70
CA GLU A 138 -9.48 7.16 7.57
C GLU A 138 -8.54 6.12 6.90
N THR A 139 -8.72 4.83 7.25
CA THR A 139 -7.81 3.75 6.86
C THR A 139 -8.52 2.71 6.01
N TYR A 140 -7.96 2.43 4.85
CA TYR A 140 -8.40 1.39 3.92
C TYR A 140 -7.46 0.19 4.00
N ALA A 141 -8.02 -1.00 4.19
CA ALA A 141 -7.29 -2.24 3.93
C ALA A 141 -7.21 -2.44 2.42
N THR A 142 -6.01 -2.42 1.86
CA THR A 142 -5.79 -2.45 0.42
C THR A 142 -5.24 -3.82 0.00
N LEU A 143 -5.98 -4.50 -0.88
CA LEU A 143 -5.65 -5.84 -1.37
C LEU A 143 -4.79 -5.76 -2.64
N ALA A 144 -3.57 -5.24 -2.52
CA ALA A 144 -2.70 -5.02 -3.68
C ALA A 144 -1.20 -5.22 -3.37
N PRO A 145 -0.54 -6.12 -4.15
CA PRO A 145 -1.16 -7.07 -5.06
C PRO A 145 -1.94 -8.15 -4.31
N LEU A 146 -3.00 -8.69 -4.91
CA LEU A 146 -3.61 -9.92 -4.41
C LEU A 146 -2.65 -11.09 -4.64
N LEU A 147 -2.14 -11.63 -3.57
CA LEU A 147 -1.31 -12.84 -3.54
C LEU A 147 -2.20 -14.08 -3.32
N PRO A 148 -1.68 -15.30 -3.47
CA PRO A 148 -2.44 -16.51 -3.16
C PRO A 148 -3.12 -16.42 -1.79
N CYS A 149 -4.45 -16.58 -1.78
CA CYS A 149 -5.26 -16.39 -0.58
C CYS A 149 -6.57 -17.18 -0.68
N ASP A 150 -7.31 -17.20 0.40
CA ASP A 150 -8.76 -17.42 0.39
C ASP A 150 -9.44 -16.06 0.24
N PRO A 151 -10.06 -15.75 -0.92
CA PRO A 151 -10.59 -14.42 -1.21
C PRO A 151 -11.68 -13.98 -0.24
N GLU A 152 -12.60 -14.88 0.13
CA GLU A 152 -13.73 -14.57 1.01
C GLU A 152 -13.25 -14.25 2.42
N GLU A 153 -12.35 -15.06 2.94
CA GLU A 153 -11.78 -14.84 4.27
C GLU A 153 -10.90 -13.58 4.32
N LEU A 154 -10.10 -13.32 3.27
CA LEU A 154 -9.31 -12.10 3.17
C LEU A 154 -10.19 -10.86 3.20
N VAL A 155 -11.28 -10.85 2.43
CA VAL A 155 -12.25 -9.75 2.39
C VAL A 155 -12.90 -9.56 3.75
N ARG A 156 -13.33 -10.64 4.42
CA ARG A 156 -13.93 -10.59 5.75
C ARG A 156 -12.97 -9.92 6.76
N LEU A 157 -11.73 -10.38 6.83
CA LEU A 157 -10.71 -9.85 7.73
C LEU A 157 -10.39 -8.37 7.44
N ALA A 158 -10.27 -8.02 6.17
CA ALA A 158 -9.95 -6.66 5.73
C ALA A 158 -11.08 -5.66 6.07
N ILE A 159 -12.34 -6.05 5.84
CA ILE A 159 -13.51 -5.23 6.18
C ILE A 159 -13.67 -5.12 7.70
N GLU A 160 -13.53 -6.22 8.43
CA GLU A 160 -13.59 -6.22 9.89
C GLU A 160 -12.55 -5.28 10.51
N ALA A 161 -11.31 -5.28 9.99
CA ALA A 161 -10.27 -4.40 10.47
C ALA A 161 -10.50 -2.93 10.10
N SER A 162 -10.81 -2.64 8.83
CA SER A 162 -10.91 -1.27 8.32
C SER A 162 -12.30 -0.63 8.52
N GLY A 163 -13.36 -1.43 8.50
CA GLY A 163 -14.75 -0.95 8.49
C GLY A 163 -15.14 -0.23 7.20
N ARG A 164 -14.38 -0.39 6.11
CA ARG A 164 -14.53 0.40 4.88
C ARG A 164 -14.63 -0.47 3.63
N ASP A 165 -14.97 0.17 2.53
CA ASP A 165 -14.85 -0.40 1.19
C ASP A 165 -13.40 -0.79 0.91
N LEU A 166 -13.21 -1.77 0.04
CA LEU A 166 -11.91 -2.30 -0.31
C LEU A 166 -11.40 -1.76 -1.64
N ILE A 167 -10.10 -1.64 -1.72
CA ILE A 167 -9.36 -1.30 -2.94
C ILE A 167 -8.34 -2.40 -3.18
N GLY A 168 -8.12 -2.78 -4.43
CA GLY A 168 -7.13 -3.81 -4.71
C GLY A 168 -6.68 -3.87 -6.16
N ASP A 169 -5.73 -4.75 -6.41
CA ASP A 169 -5.24 -5.03 -7.76
C ASP A 169 -4.65 -6.45 -7.77
N PRO A 170 -4.86 -7.26 -8.80
CA PRO A 170 -4.26 -8.58 -8.89
C PRO A 170 -2.73 -8.51 -9.05
N LEU A 171 -2.08 -9.66 -8.95
CA LEU A 171 -0.65 -9.79 -9.17
C LEU A 171 -0.33 -9.67 -10.67
N HIS A 172 -0.18 -8.45 -11.15
CA HIS A 172 0.04 -8.18 -12.57
C HIS A 172 1.39 -8.65 -13.09
N VAL A 173 1.36 -9.30 -14.23
CA VAL A 173 2.53 -9.66 -15.03
C VAL A 173 2.76 -8.65 -16.15
N ARG A 174 4.00 -8.39 -16.53
CA ARG A 174 4.34 -7.43 -17.59
C ARG A 174 3.72 -7.76 -18.96
N GLY A 175 3.49 -9.03 -19.25
CA GLY A 175 2.84 -9.44 -20.48
C GLY A 175 1.40 -8.93 -20.62
N VAL A 176 0.69 -8.82 -19.49
CA VAL A 176 -0.71 -8.36 -19.43
C VAL A 176 -0.81 -6.85 -19.18
N LYS A 177 0.11 -6.31 -18.37
CA LYS A 177 0.15 -4.88 -18.04
C LYS A 177 1.55 -4.32 -18.27
N PRO A 178 1.90 -3.95 -19.52
CA PRO A 178 3.25 -3.50 -19.89
C PRO A 178 3.73 -2.27 -19.13
N ARG A 179 2.78 -1.41 -18.67
CA ARG A 179 3.05 -0.20 -17.87
C ARG A 179 2.42 -0.31 -16.49
N GLY A 180 3.18 0.03 -15.46
CA GLY A 180 2.70 0.04 -14.06
C GLY A 180 2.60 -1.34 -13.40
N ALA A 181 3.08 -2.42 -14.03
CA ALA A 181 3.22 -3.70 -13.36
C ALA A 181 4.34 -3.63 -12.32
N THR A 182 4.01 -3.92 -11.07
CA THR A 182 4.97 -3.95 -9.96
C THR A 182 5.54 -5.35 -9.70
N THR A 183 4.98 -6.37 -10.34
CA THR A 183 5.45 -7.75 -10.23
C THR A 183 6.87 -7.88 -10.76
N ARG A 184 7.76 -8.39 -9.93
CA ARG A 184 9.16 -8.62 -10.25
C ARG A 184 9.41 -10.07 -10.61
N GLY A 185 10.54 -10.33 -11.30
CA GLY A 185 10.95 -11.68 -11.70
C GLY A 185 10.95 -12.69 -10.53
N ALA A 186 11.32 -12.27 -9.33
CA ALA A 186 11.27 -13.10 -8.13
C ALA A 186 9.85 -13.63 -7.82
N ALA A 187 8.80 -12.86 -8.05
CA ALA A 187 7.43 -13.32 -7.81
C ALA A 187 7.03 -14.47 -8.75
N PHE A 188 7.50 -14.44 -10.01
CA PHE A 188 7.28 -15.56 -10.94
C PHE A 188 7.99 -16.83 -10.48
N GLN A 189 9.25 -16.70 -10.05
CA GLN A 189 10.01 -17.85 -9.54
C GLN A 189 9.34 -18.44 -8.29
N VAL A 190 8.85 -17.62 -7.38
CA VAL A 190 8.12 -18.07 -6.20
C VAL A 190 6.83 -18.78 -6.60
N SER A 191 6.04 -18.22 -7.53
CA SER A 191 4.79 -18.82 -8.00
C SER A 191 5.06 -20.18 -8.64
N ALA A 192 6.00 -20.28 -9.58
CA ALA A 192 6.36 -21.53 -10.24
C ALA A 192 6.88 -22.60 -9.26
N ALA A 193 7.75 -22.21 -8.32
CA ALA A 193 8.32 -23.14 -7.35
C ALA A 193 7.31 -23.66 -6.31
N ARG A 194 6.15 -23.04 -6.18
CA ARG A 194 5.14 -23.33 -5.15
C ARG A 194 3.78 -23.74 -5.70
N GLY A 195 3.65 -23.93 -7.03
CA GLY A 195 2.40 -24.33 -7.65
C GLY A 195 1.32 -23.24 -7.60
N HIS A 196 1.73 -21.97 -7.67
CA HIS A 196 0.83 -20.80 -7.67
C HIS A 196 0.80 -20.10 -9.03
N ASP A 197 1.11 -20.82 -10.12
CA ASP A 197 1.17 -20.24 -11.47
C ASP A 197 -0.18 -19.71 -11.94
N GLU A 198 -1.27 -20.31 -11.49
CA GLU A 198 -2.64 -19.85 -11.77
C GLU A 198 -2.88 -18.40 -11.35
N TRP A 199 -2.22 -17.92 -10.28
CA TRP A 199 -2.33 -16.53 -9.82
C TRP A 199 -1.68 -15.52 -10.77
N LEU A 200 -0.96 -16.00 -11.78
CA LEU A 200 -0.40 -15.18 -12.85
C LEU A 200 -1.28 -15.19 -14.11
N ASP A 201 -2.29 -16.08 -14.18
CA ASP A 201 -3.23 -16.19 -15.28
C ASP A 201 -4.33 -15.12 -15.19
N PRO A 202 -4.55 -14.31 -16.25
CA PRO A 202 -5.54 -13.24 -16.22
C PRO A 202 -6.97 -13.73 -16.01
N VAL A 203 -7.33 -14.91 -16.54
CA VAL A 203 -8.70 -15.46 -16.40
C VAL A 203 -8.93 -15.89 -14.96
N PHE A 204 -7.92 -16.54 -14.34
CA PHE A 204 -7.98 -16.88 -12.93
C PHE A 204 -8.04 -15.63 -12.04
N GLN A 205 -7.25 -14.60 -12.35
CA GLN A 205 -7.27 -13.32 -11.63
C GLN A 205 -8.65 -12.65 -11.68
N GLU A 206 -9.30 -12.66 -12.84
CA GLU A 206 -10.66 -12.13 -12.99
C GLU A 206 -11.67 -12.93 -12.14
N HIS A 207 -11.51 -14.26 -12.08
CA HIS A 207 -12.34 -15.10 -11.21
C HIS A 207 -12.15 -14.75 -9.73
N VAL A 208 -10.89 -14.57 -9.29
CA VAL A 208 -10.57 -14.15 -7.90
C VAL A 208 -11.19 -12.77 -7.60
N ILE A 209 -11.05 -11.81 -8.52
CA ILE A 209 -11.64 -10.48 -8.35
C ILE A 209 -13.15 -10.55 -8.19
N ARG A 210 -13.85 -11.35 -8.99
CA ARG A 210 -15.31 -11.54 -8.85
C ARG A 210 -15.71 -12.14 -7.50
N ARG A 211 -14.90 -13.04 -6.94
CA ARG A 211 -15.12 -13.59 -5.58
C ARG A 211 -14.93 -12.50 -4.53
N VAL A 212 -13.88 -11.71 -4.63
CA VAL A 212 -13.62 -10.55 -3.74
C VAL A 212 -14.78 -9.54 -3.79
N GLU A 213 -15.26 -9.18 -4.98
CA GLU A 213 -16.39 -8.27 -5.17
C GLU A 213 -17.69 -8.84 -4.59
N GLY A 214 -17.96 -10.12 -4.86
CA GLY A 214 -19.14 -10.82 -4.34
C GLY A 214 -19.17 -10.84 -2.82
N GLN A 215 -18.05 -11.20 -2.19
CA GLN A 215 -17.94 -11.23 -0.73
C GLN A 215 -18.03 -9.84 -0.11
N ALA A 216 -17.39 -8.83 -0.70
CA ALA A 216 -17.50 -7.45 -0.23
C ALA A 216 -18.97 -7.00 -0.25
N LYS A 217 -19.70 -7.27 -1.34
CA LYS A 217 -21.12 -6.97 -1.48
C LYS A 217 -21.97 -7.68 -0.42
N THR A 218 -21.71 -8.96 -0.15
CA THR A 218 -22.41 -9.74 0.89
C THR A 218 -22.24 -9.09 2.28
N LEU A 219 -21.08 -8.46 2.53
CA LEU A 219 -20.78 -7.75 3.77
C LEU A 219 -21.20 -6.26 3.74
N GLY A 220 -22.00 -5.84 2.76
CA GLY A 220 -22.50 -4.46 2.63
C GLY A 220 -21.42 -3.45 2.26
N ARG A 221 -20.37 -3.89 1.57
CA ARG A 221 -19.25 -3.06 1.14
C ARG A 221 -19.01 -3.21 -0.37
N SER A 222 -18.21 -2.30 -0.93
CA SER A 222 -17.76 -2.37 -2.32
C SER A 222 -16.27 -2.70 -2.40
N PHE A 223 -15.88 -3.26 -3.54
CA PHE A 223 -14.48 -3.41 -3.93
C PHE A 223 -14.25 -2.64 -5.23
N ALA A 224 -13.10 -1.98 -5.34
CA ALA A 224 -12.69 -1.28 -6.55
C ALA A 224 -11.27 -1.70 -6.96
N ALA A 225 -11.15 -2.24 -8.18
CA ALA A 225 -9.88 -2.70 -8.69
C ALA A 225 -9.12 -1.63 -9.49
N GLY A 226 -7.80 -1.75 -9.49
CA GLY A 226 -6.90 -1.01 -10.36
C GLY A 226 -6.86 0.51 -10.14
N PRO A 227 -6.44 1.28 -11.15
CA PRO A 227 -6.21 2.73 -11.02
C PRO A 227 -7.44 3.51 -10.56
N SER A 228 -8.64 3.12 -11.01
CA SER A 228 -9.90 3.78 -10.60
C SER A 228 -10.21 3.56 -9.11
N GLY A 229 -9.87 2.39 -8.57
CA GLY A 229 -9.97 2.11 -7.14
C GLY A 229 -9.02 2.98 -6.33
N PHE A 230 -7.75 3.03 -6.73
CA PHE A 230 -6.74 3.84 -6.04
C PHE A 230 -6.99 5.36 -6.17
N ALA A 231 -7.60 5.81 -7.25
CA ALA A 231 -7.97 7.21 -7.42
C ALA A 231 -8.92 7.71 -6.30
N ARG A 232 -9.73 6.82 -5.71
CA ARG A 232 -10.61 7.14 -4.57
C ARG A 232 -9.84 7.65 -3.34
N LEU A 233 -8.56 7.31 -3.20
CA LEU A 233 -7.72 7.78 -2.10
C LEU A 233 -7.33 9.26 -2.22
N SER A 234 -7.45 9.84 -3.42
CA SER A 234 -7.03 11.22 -3.71
C SER A 234 -8.16 12.17 -4.10
N VAL A 235 -9.42 11.81 -3.85
CA VAL A 235 -10.60 12.66 -4.11
C VAL A 235 -11.25 13.16 -2.85
#